data_8c3a72984fbd712c6be4a98fc87471e2
#
_entry.id   8c3a72984fbd712c6be4a98fc87471e2
#
_cell.length_a   1.000
_cell.length_b   1.000
_cell.length_c   1.000
_cell.angle_alpha   90.00
_cell.angle_beta   90.00
_cell.angle_gamma   90.00
#
_symmetry.space_group_name_H-M   'P 1'
#
loop_
_entity.id
_entity.type
_entity.pdbx_description
1 polymer ?
#
loop_
_entity_poly.entity_id
_entity_poly.type
_entity_poly.pdbx_seq_one_letter_code
_entity_poly.pdbx_strand_id
1 'polypeptide(L)'
;PLYSSAASDVYKRQDDSRATTQWKETAGGRVGETMDFYMEVSIPAYESEHVAISSLTAKCQLAGLNYVADSMKATTLPNADSDAVEGAIIGTTAGTDGNLTVKLDYSKIRSATGRGLIYLHFQATVAPDAVAASEASATAKLEYVFSMEAGNTKTTADSTAAVYNYDFTLFKKSNELNNPDDAGSGHRPLAGAGFILYADEAMTKAINMVKVEANGDAGAYYRPALAGEEGAVAQMDANMGNDNNTLSIRGLDVGSYYVKETKTPSGYYAPKGGFKLELTAERDASESLVKTLSKGGVFGALKDADRALVQRDEVNQTLNRFEADLLNSSTPVLPTTGGVGTVMFTVIGLLCMGAALWFFLFARRRREDEQEQNKTTL
;
A
#
# COMPACT_ATOMS: atom_id res chain seq x y z
N PRO A 1 1.18 -50.59 7.63
CA PRO A 1 1.76 -49.41 7.00
C PRO A 1 1.89 -48.28 8.01
N LEU A 2 3.12 -47.90 8.30
CA LEU A 2 3.42 -46.70 9.11
C LEU A 2 3.16 -45.49 8.23
N TYR A 3 1.99 -44.91 8.30
CA TYR A 3 1.69 -43.62 7.71
C TYR A 3 2.33 -42.53 8.59
N SER A 4 3.49 -42.05 8.21
CA SER A 4 4.08 -40.84 8.74
C SER A 4 3.51 -39.65 7.95
N SER A 5 2.57 -38.93 8.48
CA SER A 5 2.22 -37.61 7.99
C SER A 5 3.08 -36.59 8.73
N ALA A 6 4.32 -36.40 8.30
CA ALA A 6 5.01 -35.18 8.64
C ALA A 6 4.36 -34.05 7.84
N ALA A 7 3.84 -33.03 8.50
CA ALA A 7 3.32 -31.85 7.87
C ALA A 7 4.34 -30.71 8.04
N SER A 8 4.57 -29.93 6.98
CA SER A 8 5.20 -28.64 7.10
C SER A 8 4.26 -27.60 6.48
N ASP A 9 3.73 -26.73 7.31
CA ASP A 9 2.88 -25.65 6.86
C ASP A 9 3.62 -24.34 7.05
N VAL A 10 3.50 -23.42 6.09
CA VAL A 10 4.06 -22.08 6.18
C VAL A 10 2.97 -21.08 6.40
N TYR A 11 3.15 -20.25 7.40
CA TYR A 11 2.21 -19.18 7.74
C TYR A 11 2.94 -17.85 7.84
N LYS A 12 2.22 -16.77 7.56
CA LYS A 12 2.70 -15.40 7.65
C LYS A 12 1.91 -14.62 8.70
N ARG A 13 2.61 -13.75 9.43
CA ARG A 13 2.00 -12.74 10.29
C ARG A 13 1.68 -11.51 9.46
N GLN A 14 0.41 -11.13 9.43
CA GLN A 14 0.01 -9.80 9.01
C GLN A 14 0.10 -8.88 10.22
N ASP A 15 0.97 -7.88 10.17
CA ASP A 15 0.98 -6.79 11.14
C ASP A 15 -0.15 -5.81 10.79
N ASP A 16 -1.36 -6.23 11.13
CA ASP A 16 -2.50 -5.32 11.19
C ASP A 16 -2.53 -4.79 12.62
N SER A 17 -2.49 -3.48 12.82
CA SER A 17 -2.48 -2.75 14.11
C SER A 17 -3.69 -3.07 15.04
N ARG A 18 -4.42 -4.13 14.74
CA ARG A 18 -5.46 -4.73 15.57
C ARG A 18 -4.89 -5.90 16.34
N ALA A 19 -4.85 -5.75 17.61
CA ALA A 19 -4.31 -6.51 18.74
C ALA A 19 -4.50 -8.05 18.77
N THR A 20 -4.61 -8.76 17.66
CA THR A 20 -4.61 -10.22 17.60
C THR A 20 -3.66 -10.70 16.52
N THR A 21 -2.52 -11.23 16.93
CA THR A 21 -1.55 -11.91 16.06
C THR A 21 -2.21 -13.14 15.46
N GLN A 22 -2.79 -13.02 14.29
CA GLN A 22 -3.31 -14.16 13.54
C GLN A 22 -2.35 -14.49 12.41
N TRP A 23 -1.85 -15.72 12.44
CA TRP A 23 -1.07 -16.28 11.37
C TRP A 23 -1.99 -16.74 10.24
N LYS A 24 -1.66 -16.42 9.00
CA LYS A 24 -2.46 -16.73 7.81
C LYS A 24 -1.58 -17.19 6.67
N GLU A 25 -2.13 -17.98 5.77
CA GLU A 25 -1.44 -18.45 4.56
C GLU A 25 -1.25 -17.33 3.54
N THR A 26 -2.08 -16.28 3.59
CA THR A 26 -1.98 -15.15 2.66
C THR A 26 -2.07 -13.81 3.37
N ALA A 27 -1.33 -12.83 2.88
CA ALA A 27 -1.41 -11.44 3.36
C ALA A 27 -0.97 -10.46 2.27
N GLY A 28 -1.23 -9.17 2.48
CA GLY A 28 -0.64 -8.09 1.70
C GLY A 28 0.81 -7.83 2.11
N GLY A 29 1.59 -7.24 1.21
CA GLY A 29 2.95 -6.82 1.52
C GLY A 29 3.52 -5.90 0.44
N ARG A 30 4.01 -4.74 0.88
CA ARG A 30 4.66 -3.76 0.02
C ARG A 30 6.10 -4.16 -0.28
N VAL A 31 6.60 -3.89 -1.48
CA VAL A 31 8.02 -4.03 -1.80
C VAL A 31 8.88 -3.28 -0.76
N GLY A 32 9.92 -3.95 -0.27
CA GLY A 32 10.80 -3.45 0.77
C GLY A 32 10.28 -3.62 2.21
N GLU A 33 9.10 -4.17 2.39
CA GLU A 33 8.54 -4.50 3.70
C GLU A 33 9.13 -5.82 4.21
N THR A 34 9.58 -5.81 5.46
CA THR A 34 10.04 -7.02 6.14
C THR A 34 8.87 -7.65 6.91
N MET A 35 8.69 -8.93 6.70
CA MET A 35 7.56 -9.69 7.20
C MET A 35 8.02 -10.91 7.97
N ASP A 36 7.23 -11.31 8.98
CA ASP A 36 7.47 -12.49 9.77
C ASP A 36 6.77 -13.70 9.15
N PHE A 37 7.48 -14.82 9.09
CA PHE A 37 6.99 -16.12 8.67
C PHE A 37 7.27 -17.17 9.73
N TYR A 38 6.48 -18.23 9.77
CA TYR A 38 6.91 -19.47 10.41
C TYR A 38 6.59 -20.69 9.56
N MET A 39 7.40 -21.71 9.72
CA MET A 39 7.14 -23.06 9.22
C MET A 39 6.80 -23.94 10.41
N GLU A 40 5.64 -24.58 10.39
CA GLU A 40 5.31 -25.63 11.34
C GLU A 40 6.03 -26.91 10.90
N VAL A 41 6.87 -27.43 11.78
CA VAL A 41 7.59 -28.69 11.57
C VAL A 41 7.04 -29.73 12.53
N SER A 42 6.19 -30.62 12.01
CA SER A 42 5.60 -31.71 12.76
C SER A 42 6.25 -33.05 12.37
N ILE A 43 6.88 -33.68 13.33
CA ILE A 43 7.54 -34.96 13.13
C ILE A 43 6.84 -36.00 13.96
N PRO A 44 6.47 -37.17 13.39
CA PRO A 44 5.83 -38.23 14.13
C PRO A 44 6.70 -38.67 15.32
N ALA A 45 6.07 -38.76 16.49
CA ALA A 45 6.73 -39.36 17.65
C ALA A 45 6.74 -40.88 17.50
N TYR A 46 7.90 -41.45 17.32
CA TYR A 46 8.09 -42.90 17.37
C TYR A 46 8.44 -43.31 18.79
N GLU A 47 7.67 -44.24 19.35
CA GLU A 47 7.87 -44.75 20.71
C GLU A 47 9.09 -45.72 20.81
N SER A 48 9.64 -46.14 19.68
CA SER A 48 10.72 -47.10 19.62
C SER A 48 12.08 -46.41 19.48
N GLU A 49 13.00 -46.72 20.38
CA GLU A 49 14.44 -46.33 20.27
C GLU A 49 15.08 -46.80 18.96
N HIS A 50 14.46 -47.73 18.26
CA HIS A 50 14.99 -48.35 17.03
C HIS A 50 14.63 -47.52 15.77
N VAL A 51 13.76 -46.55 15.86
CA VAL A 51 13.37 -45.70 14.74
C VAL A 51 13.74 -44.25 15.07
N ALA A 52 15.01 -43.91 14.91
CA ALA A 52 15.46 -42.52 15.04
C ALA A 52 15.48 -41.84 13.66
N ILE A 53 15.31 -40.53 13.65
CA ILE A 53 15.58 -39.72 12.48
C ILE A 53 17.05 -39.32 12.50
N SER A 54 17.78 -39.77 11.48
CA SER A 54 19.23 -39.50 11.34
C SER A 54 19.53 -38.18 10.63
N SER A 55 18.61 -37.70 9.84
CA SER A 55 18.69 -36.40 9.17
C SER A 55 17.31 -35.76 9.09
N LEU A 56 17.24 -34.47 9.41
CA LEU A 56 16.04 -33.68 9.36
C LEU A 56 16.38 -32.30 8.79
N THR A 57 15.71 -31.94 7.71
CA THR A 57 15.98 -30.68 7.00
C THR A 57 14.66 -30.04 6.58
N ALA A 58 14.40 -28.83 7.03
CA ALA A 58 13.35 -27.98 6.49
C ALA A 58 13.91 -27.19 5.29
N LYS A 59 13.21 -27.24 4.19
CA LYS A 59 13.53 -26.48 2.97
C LYS A 59 12.39 -25.53 2.66
N CYS A 60 12.76 -24.29 2.32
CA CYS A 60 11.79 -23.29 1.89
C CYS A 60 12.29 -22.62 0.63
N GLN A 61 11.49 -22.61 -0.42
CA GLN A 61 11.73 -21.82 -1.63
C GLN A 61 11.07 -20.46 -1.46
N LEU A 62 11.86 -19.41 -1.51
CA LEU A 62 11.42 -18.02 -1.47
C LEU A 62 11.38 -17.47 -2.90
N ALA A 63 10.21 -17.07 -3.36
CA ALA A 63 10.03 -16.41 -4.64
C ALA A 63 9.56 -14.97 -4.39
N GLY A 64 10.26 -13.96 -4.91
CA GLY A 64 9.97 -12.55 -4.63
C GLY A 64 10.16 -12.16 -3.15
N LEU A 65 10.94 -12.94 -2.39
CA LEU A 65 11.25 -12.70 -0.98
C LEU A 65 12.76 -12.85 -0.76
N ASN A 66 13.35 -11.93 -0.02
CA ASN A 66 14.74 -11.99 0.41
C ASN A 66 14.79 -12.36 1.89
N TYR A 67 15.43 -13.48 2.22
CA TYR A 67 15.64 -13.90 3.61
C TYR A 67 16.46 -12.85 4.38
N VAL A 68 16.00 -12.50 5.58
CA VAL A 68 16.76 -11.66 6.51
C VAL A 68 17.73 -12.55 7.28
N ALA A 69 19.02 -12.31 7.09
CA ALA A 69 20.08 -13.11 7.75
C ALA A 69 19.90 -13.12 9.28
N ASP A 70 20.23 -14.25 9.88
CA ASP A 70 20.20 -14.49 11.35
C ASP A 70 18.83 -14.33 12.01
N SER A 71 17.73 -14.22 11.22
CA SER A 71 16.38 -14.12 11.73
C SER A 71 15.75 -15.47 12.12
N MET A 72 16.36 -16.59 11.74
CA MET A 72 15.82 -17.93 11.98
C MET A 72 15.85 -18.32 13.46
N LYS A 73 14.69 -18.71 13.99
CA LYS A 73 14.51 -19.19 15.37
C LYS A 73 13.62 -20.43 15.40
N ALA A 74 13.89 -21.36 16.31
CA ALA A 74 13.03 -22.50 16.60
C ALA A 74 12.32 -22.27 17.94
N THR A 75 11.00 -22.42 17.98
CA THR A 75 10.19 -22.24 19.19
C THR A 75 9.20 -23.38 19.38
N THR A 76 8.66 -23.53 20.59
CA THR A 76 7.66 -24.56 20.93
C THR A 76 6.22 -24.15 20.59
N LEU A 77 5.98 -22.86 20.37
CA LEU A 77 4.68 -22.28 20.04
C LEU A 77 4.79 -21.39 18.79
N PRO A 78 3.68 -21.13 18.09
CA PRO A 78 3.67 -20.28 16.88
C PRO A 78 3.91 -18.80 17.15
N ASN A 79 4.28 -18.41 18.37
CA ASN A 79 4.69 -17.05 18.71
C ASN A 79 6.23 -16.98 18.76
N ALA A 80 6.81 -16.05 17.99
CA ALA A 80 8.26 -15.85 17.93
C ALA A 80 8.88 -15.42 19.28
N ASP A 81 8.08 -14.89 20.21
CA ASP A 81 8.47 -14.52 21.58
C ASP A 81 8.38 -15.69 22.55
N SER A 82 7.95 -16.88 22.12
CA SER A 82 7.88 -18.07 22.95
C SER A 82 9.27 -18.67 23.19
N ASP A 83 9.34 -19.63 24.12
CA ASP A 83 10.60 -20.28 24.52
C ASP A 83 11.32 -20.89 23.30
N ALA A 84 12.55 -20.44 23.10
CA ALA A 84 13.42 -20.98 22.06
C ALA A 84 13.82 -22.42 22.38
N VAL A 85 13.84 -23.25 21.34
CA VAL A 85 14.36 -24.63 21.44
C VAL A 85 15.85 -24.59 21.09
N GLU A 86 16.68 -24.40 22.12
CA GLU A 86 18.11 -24.27 21.96
C GLU A 86 18.74 -25.54 21.33
N GLY A 87 19.59 -25.30 20.35
CA GLY A 87 20.29 -26.39 19.63
C GLY A 87 19.40 -27.18 18.66
N ALA A 88 18.12 -26.82 18.50
CA ALA A 88 17.25 -27.43 17.49
C ALA A 88 17.73 -27.14 16.05
N ILE A 89 18.28 -25.94 15.83
CA ILE A 89 18.87 -25.57 14.54
C ILE A 89 20.34 -25.85 14.54
N ILE A 90 20.80 -26.76 13.66
CA ILE A 90 22.21 -27.09 13.45
C ILE A 90 22.86 -26.05 12.51
N GLY A 91 22.11 -25.57 11.53
CA GLY A 91 22.58 -24.57 10.59
C GLY A 91 21.48 -24.12 9.62
N THR A 92 21.61 -22.87 9.19
CA THR A 92 20.75 -22.25 8.19
C THR A 92 21.60 -21.83 7.00
N THR A 93 21.15 -22.13 5.79
CA THR A 93 21.79 -21.72 4.54
C THR A 93 20.75 -21.09 3.63
N ALA A 94 21.01 -19.85 3.21
CA ALA A 94 20.20 -19.15 2.23
C ALA A 94 21.00 -19.03 0.92
N GLY A 95 20.45 -19.56 -0.17
CA GLY A 95 21.00 -19.43 -1.51
C GLY A 95 20.53 -18.14 -2.18
N THR A 96 21.29 -17.68 -3.17
CA THR A 96 20.94 -16.52 -4.01
C THR A 96 19.75 -16.82 -4.95
N ASP A 97 19.40 -18.09 -5.09
CA ASP A 97 18.26 -18.59 -5.87
C ASP A 97 16.95 -18.68 -5.06
N GLY A 98 16.94 -18.10 -3.85
CA GLY A 98 15.79 -18.14 -2.93
C GLY A 98 15.65 -19.44 -2.14
N ASN A 99 16.54 -20.40 -2.30
CA ASN A 99 16.52 -21.65 -1.51
C ASN A 99 17.00 -21.37 -0.07
N LEU A 100 16.11 -21.57 0.90
CA LEU A 100 16.42 -21.53 2.32
C LEU A 100 16.41 -22.97 2.87
N THR A 101 17.52 -23.41 3.45
CA THR A 101 17.69 -24.75 4.00
C THR A 101 18.06 -24.66 5.46
N VAL A 102 17.28 -25.33 6.33
CA VAL A 102 17.47 -25.36 7.79
C VAL A 102 17.70 -26.82 8.22
N LYS A 103 18.90 -27.10 8.68
CA LYS A 103 19.23 -28.41 9.26
C LYS A 103 18.84 -28.43 10.72
N LEU A 104 18.17 -29.49 11.15
CA LEU A 104 17.56 -29.62 12.46
C LEU A 104 18.09 -30.82 13.23
N ASP A 105 18.24 -30.65 14.55
CA ASP A 105 18.53 -31.73 15.48
C ASP A 105 17.23 -32.32 16.04
N TYR A 106 16.87 -33.48 15.53
CA TYR A 106 15.68 -34.20 15.96
C TYR A 106 15.68 -34.54 17.45
N SER A 107 16.84 -34.90 18.01
CA SER A 107 16.94 -35.28 19.42
C SER A 107 16.65 -34.11 20.37
N LYS A 108 17.11 -32.91 20.00
CA LYS A 108 16.84 -31.68 20.75
C LYS A 108 15.37 -31.30 20.67
N ILE A 109 14.79 -31.38 19.47
CA ILE A 109 13.37 -31.10 19.27
C ILE A 109 12.50 -32.03 20.10
N ARG A 110 12.77 -33.33 20.03
CA ARG A 110 12.01 -34.33 20.79
C ARG A 110 12.15 -34.15 22.31
N SER A 111 13.36 -33.87 22.77
CA SER A 111 13.63 -33.61 24.19
C SER A 111 12.85 -32.38 24.71
N ALA A 112 12.75 -31.30 23.91
CA ALA A 112 12.10 -30.08 24.32
C ALA A 112 10.57 -30.18 24.26
N THR A 113 10.00 -30.86 23.26
CA THR A 113 8.57 -30.83 22.96
C THR A 113 7.81 -32.10 23.33
N GLY A 114 8.50 -33.21 23.51
CA GLY A 114 7.91 -34.55 23.73
C GLY A 114 7.12 -35.10 22.54
N ARG A 115 6.80 -34.28 21.54
CA ARG A 115 5.97 -34.60 20.38
C ARG A 115 6.61 -34.37 19.01
N GLY A 116 7.80 -33.80 18.95
CA GLY A 116 8.46 -33.48 17.67
C GLY A 116 7.79 -32.35 16.87
N LEU A 117 7.04 -31.47 17.52
CA LEU A 117 6.43 -30.29 16.90
C LEU A 117 7.19 -29.05 17.32
N ILE A 118 7.69 -28.29 16.35
CA ILE A 118 8.32 -26.98 16.53
C ILE A 118 7.85 -26.01 15.46
N TYR A 119 8.10 -24.75 15.71
CA TYR A 119 7.85 -23.63 14.78
C TYR A 119 9.18 -22.96 14.45
N LEU A 120 9.52 -22.90 13.17
CA LEU A 120 10.71 -22.21 12.67
C LEU A 120 10.28 -20.81 12.19
N HIS A 121 10.59 -19.79 12.99
CA HIS A 121 10.32 -18.40 12.64
C HIS A 121 11.48 -17.82 11.86
N PHE A 122 11.15 -17.02 10.84
CA PHE A 122 12.13 -16.25 10.08
C PHE A 122 11.49 -14.98 9.52
N GLN A 123 12.34 -14.04 9.14
CA GLN A 123 11.94 -12.83 8.46
C GLN A 123 12.38 -12.86 7.00
N ALA A 124 11.54 -12.29 6.14
CA ALA A 124 11.88 -12.04 4.75
C ALA A 124 11.33 -10.69 4.28
N THR A 125 12.08 -10.02 3.42
CA THR A 125 11.70 -8.74 2.83
C THR A 125 11.12 -8.97 1.44
N VAL A 126 9.98 -8.35 1.14
CA VAL A 126 9.36 -8.41 -0.19
C VAL A 126 10.31 -7.77 -1.21
N ALA A 127 10.73 -8.57 -2.17
CA ALA A 127 11.73 -8.18 -3.15
C ALA A 127 11.11 -7.44 -4.35
N PRO A 128 11.90 -6.66 -5.11
CA PRO A 128 11.42 -5.92 -6.28
C PRO A 128 10.82 -6.79 -7.39
N ASP A 129 11.29 -8.01 -7.55
CA ASP A 129 10.81 -8.98 -8.56
C ASP A 129 9.41 -9.53 -8.27
N ALA A 130 8.93 -9.42 -7.01
CA ALA A 130 7.55 -9.73 -6.63
C ALA A 130 6.51 -8.91 -7.42
N VAL A 131 6.88 -7.73 -7.91
CA VAL A 131 5.99 -6.85 -8.70
C VAL A 131 5.55 -7.51 -10.00
N ALA A 132 6.40 -8.28 -10.66
CA ALA A 132 6.10 -8.89 -11.95
C ALA A 132 4.94 -9.90 -11.86
N ALA A 133 4.86 -10.63 -10.75
CA ALA A 133 3.79 -11.60 -10.49
C ALA A 133 2.64 -11.00 -9.65
N SER A 134 2.80 -9.78 -9.13
CA SER A 134 1.96 -9.19 -8.05
C SER A 134 1.86 -10.09 -6.82
N GLU A 135 2.86 -10.95 -6.63
CA GLU A 135 2.91 -11.99 -5.61
C GLU A 135 4.35 -12.35 -5.26
N ALA A 136 4.59 -12.55 -3.96
CA ALA A 136 5.76 -13.24 -3.45
C ALA A 136 5.29 -14.46 -2.66
N SER A 137 6.12 -15.50 -2.56
CA SER A 137 5.73 -16.71 -1.85
C SER A 137 6.88 -17.38 -1.13
N ALA A 138 6.53 -18.10 -0.04
CA ALA A 138 7.39 -19.01 0.67
C ALA A 138 6.77 -20.40 0.60
N THR A 139 7.42 -21.33 -0.10
CA THR A 139 6.95 -22.72 -0.23
C THR A 139 7.89 -23.65 0.51
N ALA A 140 7.38 -24.28 1.55
CA ALA A 140 8.15 -25.14 2.46
C ALA A 140 7.81 -26.61 2.30
N LYS A 141 8.84 -27.43 2.57
CA LYS A 141 8.75 -28.88 2.72
C LYS A 141 9.75 -29.38 3.73
N LEU A 142 9.51 -30.56 4.28
CA LEU A 142 10.40 -31.23 5.20
C LEU A 142 11.00 -32.46 4.53
N GLU A 143 12.31 -32.60 4.62
CA GLU A 143 13.06 -33.82 4.22
C GLU A 143 13.61 -34.49 5.45
N TYR A 144 13.48 -35.83 5.55
CA TYR A 144 13.99 -36.58 6.67
C TYR A 144 14.43 -38.00 6.24
N VAL A 145 15.35 -38.57 7.01
CA VAL A 145 15.89 -39.91 6.79
C VAL A 145 15.79 -40.68 8.09
N PHE A 146 15.19 -41.87 8.05
CA PHE A 146 15.22 -42.79 9.18
C PHE A 146 16.55 -43.48 9.32
N SER A 147 17.01 -43.69 10.53
CA SER A 147 18.30 -44.36 10.80
C SER A 147 18.37 -45.77 10.25
N MET A 148 17.25 -46.48 10.20
CA MET A 148 17.14 -47.84 9.64
C MET A 148 17.04 -47.87 8.10
N GLU A 149 16.78 -46.74 7.46
CA GLU A 149 16.63 -46.62 6.02
C GLU A 149 17.66 -45.62 5.45
N ALA A 150 18.94 -45.79 5.86
CA ALA A 150 19.99 -44.91 5.42
C ALA A 150 20.05 -44.81 3.89
N GLY A 151 20.02 -43.56 3.41
CA GLY A 151 20.00 -43.27 1.97
C GLY A 151 18.59 -43.14 1.36
N ASN A 152 17.52 -43.42 2.12
CA ASN A 152 16.14 -43.22 1.65
C ASN A 152 15.53 -41.97 2.27
N THR A 153 15.58 -40.84 1.52
CA THR A 153 14.99 -39.57 1.95
C THR A 153 13.48 -39.59 1.73
N LYS A 154 12.77 -39.26 2.77
CA LYS A 154 11.33 -39.00 2.74
C LYS A 154 11.11 -37.50 2.64
N THR A 155 10.07 -37.07 1.93
CA THR A 155 9.71 -35.68 1.74
C THR A 155 8.23 -35.48 1.99
N THR A 156 7.86 -34.41 2.68
CA THR A 156 6.44 -34.02 2.84
C THR A 156 5.91 -33.36 1.56
N ALA A 157 4.59 -33.17 1.51
CA ALA A 157 3.99 -32.28 0.54
C ALA A 157 4.49 -30.83 0.74
N ASP A 158 4.40 -30.03 -0.31
CA ASP A 158 4.69 -28.60 -0.25
C ASP A 158 3.54 -27.86 0.45
N SER A 159 3.90 -26.85 1.26
CA SER A 159 2.97 -25.88 1.85
C SER A 159 3.44 -24.47 1.48
N THR A 160 2.51 -23.59 1.09
CA THR A 160 2.84 -22.28 0.56
C THR A 160 2.10 -21.16 1.31
N ALA A 161 2.86 -20.16 1.71
CA ALA A 161 2.33 -18.86 2.14
C ALA A 161 2.59 -17.82 1.05
N ALA A 162 1.57 -17.02 0.71
CA ALA A 162 1.63 -16.01 -0.34
C ALA A 162 1.52 -14.59 0.21
N VAL A 163 2.26 -13.68 -0.43
CA VAL A 163 2.24 -12.24 -0.15
C VAL A 163 1.83 -11.51 -1.40
N TYR A 164 0.68 -10.85 -1.38
CA TYR A 164 0.17 -10.12 -2.53
C TYR A 164 0.54 -8.66 -2.47
N ASN A 165 0.86 -8.08 -3.62
CA ASN A 165 1.04 -6.65 -3.83
C ASN A 165 0.13 -6.17 -4.96
N TYR A 166 -0.13 -4.84 -4.98
CA TYR A 166 -1.16 -4.25 -5.81
C TYR A 166 -0.64 -3.02 -6.53
N ASP A 167 -1.32 -2.69 -7.64
CA ASP A 167 -0.95 -1.61 -8.53
C ASP A 167 -1.94 -0.45 -8.44
N PHE A 168 -1.42 0.77 -8.59
CA PHE A 168 -2.19 2.00 -8.70
C PHE A 168 -1.74 2.80 -9.93
N THR A 169 -2.70 3.31 -10.68
CA THR A 169 -2.43 4.18 -11.83
C THR A 169 -3.24 5.46 -11.72
N LEU A 170 -2.56 6.59 -11.80
CA LEU A 170 -3.15 7.92 -11.81
C LEU A 170 -3.00 8.54 -13.20
N PHE A 171 -4.11 8.96 -13.80
CA PHE A 171 -4.12 9.71 -15.04
C PHE A 171 -4.28 11.20 -14.75
N LYS A 172 -3.29 11.98 -15.11
CA LYS A 172 -3.34 13.42 -14.97
C LYS A 172 -4.05 14.08 -16.15
N LYS A 173 -5.08 14.84 -15.86
CA LYS A 173 -5.96 15.46 -16.87
C LYS A 173 -6.26 16.92 -16.55
N SER A 174 -6.73 17.65 -17.57
CA SER A 174 -7.31 18.98 -17.44
C SER A 174 -8.80 18.88 -17.05
N ASN A 175 -9.35 19.89 -16.44
CA ASN A 175 -10.80 20.09 -16.37
C ASN A 175 -11.44 20.42 -17.73
N GLU A 176 -10.64 20.71 -18.74
CA GLU A 176 -11.10 20.97 -20.11
C GLU A 176 -11.34 19.65 -20.85
N LEU A 177 -12.39 19.62 -21.66
CA LEU A 177 -12.69 18.50 -22.54
C LEU A 177 -11.76 18.46 -23.75
N ASN A 178 -11.53 17.25 -24.32
CA ASN A 178 -10.81 17.09 -25.58
C ASN A 178 -11.54 17.82 -26.72
N ASN A 179 -12.87 17.74 -26.73
CA ASN A 179 -13.74 18.51 -27.63
C ASN A 179 -14.75 19.27 -26.77
N PRO A 180 -14.72 20.62 -26.70
CA PRO A 180 -15.65 21.41 -25.89
C PRO A 180 -17.13 21.24 -26.26
N ASP A 181 -17.41 20.87 -27.52
CA ASP A 181 -18.75 20.67 -28.05
C ASP A 181 -19.30 19.26 -27.80
N ASP A 182 -18.47 18.36 -27.26
CA ASP A 182 -18.83 16.97 -26.96
C ASP A 182 -18.46 16.60 -25.52
N ALA A 183 -19.45 16.59 -24.64
CA ALA A 183 -19.28 16.20 -23.25
C ALA A 183 -18.78 14.76 -23.05
N GLY A 184 -18.96 13.91 -24.05
CA GLY A 184 -18.47 12.51 -24.06
C GLY A 184 -17.01 12.36 -24.51
N SER A 185 -16.36 13.44 -25.00
CA SER A 185 -14.99 13.39 -25.54
C SER A 185 -13.89 13.11 -24.51
N GLY A 186 -14.23 13.12 -23.21
CA GLY A 186 -13.30 12.96 -22.10
C GLY A 186 -12.42 14.19 -21.87
N HIS A 187 -11.68 14.16 -20.77
CA HIS A 187 -10.80 15.25 -20.35
C HIS A 187 -9.42 15.19 -21.03
N ARG A 188 -8.88 16.37 -21.35
CA ARG A 188 -7.57 16.51 -22.00
C ARG A 188 -6.44 15.98 -21.09
N PRO A 189 -5.52 15.12 -21.59
CA PRO A 189 -4.34 14.70 -20.85
C PRO A 189 -3.43 15.88 -20.51
N LEU A 190 -2.79 15.84 -19.32
CA LEU A 190 -1.82 16.84 -18.88
C LEU A 190 -0.48 16.22 -18.55
N ALA A 191 0.55 16.57 -19.31
CA ALA A 191 1.93 16.20 -19.03
C ALA A 191 2.58 17.13 -17.99
N GLY A 192 3.61 16.64 -17.31
CA GLY A 192 4.50 17.44 -16.47
C GLY A 192 4.10 17.58 -15.01
N ALA A 193 3.11 16.83 -14.53
CA ALA A 193 2.79 16.74 -13.11
C ALA A 193 3.82 15.91 -12.34
N GLY A 194 4.03 16.24 -11.06
CA GLY A 194 4.83 15.42 -10.14
C GLY A 194 4.10 15.22 -8.80
N PHE A 195 4.33 14.05 -8.21
CA PHE A 195 3.61 13.60 -7.03
C PHE A 195 4.54 12.99 -5.99
N ILE A 196 4.15 13.12 -4.72
CA ILE A 196 4.77 12.37 -3.62
C ILE A 196 3.69 11.49 -2.99
N LEU A 197 4.06 10.23 -2.70
CA LEU A 197 3.25 9.27 -1.95
C LEU A 197 3.70 9.26 -0.49
N TYR A 198 2.75 9.34 0.43
CA TYR A 198 3.00 9.33 1.86
C TYR A 198 2.28 8.16 2.54
N ALA A 199 2.88 7.67 3.63
CA ALA A 199 2.32 6.62 4.47
C ALA A 199 1.36 7.16 5.56
N ASP A 200 1.30 8.48 5.76
CA ASP A 200 0.52 9.12 6.82
C ASP A 200 -0.32 10.29 6.30
N GLU A 201 -1.47 10.54 6.91
CA GLU A 201 -2.40 11.62 6.56
C GLU A 201 -1.81 13.01 6.72
N ALA A 202 -0.91 13.19 7.69
CA ALA A 202 -0.18 14.44 7.89
C ALA A 202 0.85 14.72 6.79
N MET A 203 1.08 13.76 5.87
CA MET A 203 2.05 13.84 4.76
C MET A 203 3.46 14.20 5.23
N THR A 204 3.90 13.59 6.32
CA THR A 204 5.24 13.76 6.88
C THR A 204 6.18 12.61 6.56
N LYS A 205 5.63 11.41 6.26
CA LYS A 205 6.37 10.19 5.98
C LYS A 205 6.28 9.84 4.50
N ALA A 206 7.13 10.49 3.69
CA ALA A 206 7.22 10.17 2.27
C ALA A 206 7.73 8.74 2.07
N ILE A 207 7.12 8.03 1.12
CA ILE A 207 7.59 6.73 0.65
C ILE A 207 8.52 6.99 -0.52
N ASN A 208 9.81 6.65 -0.36
CA ASN A 208 10.76 6.73 -1.45
C ASN A 208 10.47 5.67 -2.50
N MET A 209 10.59 6.06 -3.75
CA MET A 209 10.23 5.24 -4.91
C MET A 209 11.42 5.12 -5.86
N VAL A 210 11.51 3.99 -6.54
CA VAL A 210 12.46 3.77 -7.64
C VAL A 210 11.69 3.66 -8.94
N LYS A 211 12.12 4.41 -9.96
CA LYS A 211 11.58 4.29 -11.31
C LYS A 211 12.16 3.06 -11.99
N VAL A 212 11.29 2.20 -12.49
CA VAL A 212 11.63 1.06 -13.31
C VAL A 212 11.28 1.40 -14.76
N GLU A 213 12.28 1.36 -15.63
CA GLU A 213 12.07 1.67 -17.05
C GLU A 213 11.29 0.55 -17.76
N ALA A 214 10.64 0.91 -18.85
CA ALA A 214 9.86 -0.04 -19.66
C ALA A 214 10.75 -1.19 -20.17
N ASN A 215 10.25 -2.41 -20.06
CA ASN A 215 10.90 -3.60 -20.61
C ASN A 215 9.86 -4.44 -21.35
N GLY A 216 10.01 -4.53 -22.67
CA GLY A 216 9.05 -5.20 -23.52
C GLY A 216 7.65 -4.59 -23.42
N ASP A 217 6.65 -5.43 -23.18
CA ASP A 217 5.24 -5.01 -23.04
C ASP A 217 4.93 -4.35 -21.68
N ALA A 218 5.85 -4.46 -20.73
CA ALA A 218 5.70 -3.79 -19.43
C ALA A 218 6.09 -2.32 -19.57
N GLY A 219 5.12 -1.42 -19.44
CA GLY A 219 5.36 0.02 -19.37
C GLY A 219 6.20 0.40 -18.16
N ALA A 220 6.84 1.57 -18.20
CA ALA A 220 7.58 2.12 -17.04
C ALA A 220 6.63 2.32 -15.83
N TYR A 221 7.17 2.16 -14.62
CA TYR A 221 6.43 2.34 -13.37
C TYR A 221 7.36 2.76 -12.22
N TYR A 222 6.78 3.22 -11.13
CA TYR A 222 7.46 3.40 -9.86
C TYR A 222 7.11 2.24 -8.92
N ARG A 223 8.07 1.82 -8.10
CA ARG A 223 7.85 0.91 -6.98
C ARG A 223 8.46 1.49 -5.70
N PRO A 224 8.01 1.08 -4.52
CA PRO A 224 8.70 1.42 -3.28
C PRO A 224 10.17 1.01 -3.32
N ALA A 225 11.03 1.88 -2.82
CA ALA A 225 12.46 1.63 -2.73
C ALA A 225 12.78 0.69 -1.57
N LEU A 226 13.82 -0.13 -1.74
CA LEU A 226 14.45 -0.82 -0.62
C LEU A 226 15.20 0.18 0.26
N ALA A 227 15.50 -0.20 1.50
CA ALA A 227 16.30 0.63 2.39
C ALA A 227 17.69 0.89 1.80
N GLY A 228 18.02 2.18 1.58
CA GLY A 228 19.31 2.58 1.03
C GLY A 228 19.49 2.30 -0.48
N GLU A 229 18.43 1.97 -1.20
CA GLU A 229 18.50 1.71 -2.64
C GLU A 229 18.90 2.96 -3.43
N GLU A 230 19.87 2.82 -4.32
CA GLU A 230 20.33 3.91 -5.18
C GLU A 230 19.25 4.32 -6.19
N GLY A 231 19.18 5.61 -6.51
CA GLY A 231 18.16 6.14 -7.43
C GLY A 231 16.77 6.31 -6.80
N ALA A 232 16.62 6.08 -5.49
CA ALA A 232 15.39 6.32 -4.79
C ALA A 232 15.06 7.82 -4.72
N VAL A 233 13.83 8.18 -5.08
CA VAL A 233 13.31 9.55 -5.08
C VAL A 233 12.00 9.63 -4.31
N ALA A 234 11.74 10.76 -3.67
CA ALA A 234 10.44 11.00 -3.05
C ALA A 234 9.41 11.46 -4.09
N GLN A 235 9.81 12.33 -5.03
CA GLN A 235 8.91 12.82 -6.07
C GLN A 235 8.96 11.94 -7.31
N MET A 236 7.77 11.53 -7.75
CA MET A 236 7.51 10.78 -8.98
C MET A 236 6.96 11.72 -10.04
N ASP A 237 7.41 11.62 -11.29
CA ASP A 237 6.85 12.36 -12.41
C ASP A 237 5.77 11.52 -13.14
N ALA A 238 4.61 12.13 -13.39
CA ALA A 238 3.56 11.54 -14.23
C ALA A 238 3.91 11.75 -15.71
N ASN A 239 4.87 10.99 -16.19
CA ASN A 239 5.40 11.09 -17.55
C ASN A 239 5.36 9.78 -18.33
N MET A 240 4.46 8.88 -17.94
CA MET A 240 4.27 7.58 -18.56
C MET A 240 3.04 7.59 -19.45
N GLY A 241 2.93 6.56 -20.30
CA GLY A 241 1.87 6.46 -21.31
C GLY A 241 2.12 7.36 -22.52
N ASN A 242 1.26 7.23 -23.53
CA ASN A 242 1.42 7.93 -24.81
C ASN A 242 1.33 9.45 -24.70
N ASP A 243 0.55 9.96 -23.74
CA ASP A 243 0.33 11.39 -23.52
C ASP A 243 1.24 11.98 -22.42
N ASN A 244 2.20 11.21 -21.89
CA ASN A 244 3.09 11.61 -20.79
C ASN A 244 2.32 12.17 -19.57
N ASN A 245 1.16 11.61 -19.29
CA ASN A 245 0.24 12.06 -18.23
C ASN A 245 -0.06 11.00 -17.17
N THR A 246 0.59 9.87 -17.25
CA THR A 246 0.32 8.71 -16.40
C THR A 246 1.38 8.54 -15.33
N LEU A 247 0.96 8.33 -14.11
CA LEU A 247 1.77 7.85 -13.00
C LEU A 247 1.33 6.41 -12.69
N SER A 248 2.23 5.45 -12.90
CA SER A 248 2.01 4.05 -12.54
C SER A 248 2.85 3.69 -11.32
N ILE A 249 2.20 3.16 -10.29
CA ILE A 249 2.85 2.68 -9.06
C ILE A 249 2.50 1.21 -8.91
N ARG A 250 3.50 0.37 -8.68
CA ARG A 250 3.35 -1.07 -8.47
C ARG A 250 4.00 -1.52 -7.17
N GLY A 251 3.54 -2.64 -6.64
CA GLY A 251 4.13 -3.24 -5.45
C GLY A 251 3.72 -2.57 -4.15
N LEU A 252 2.50 -2.05 -4.08
CA LEU A 252 1.87 -1.52 -2.85
C LEU A 252 1.15 -2.63 -2.09
N ASP A 253 1.01 -2.50 -0.79
CA ASP A 253 0.09 -3.31 0.03
C ASP A 253 -1.32 -2.70 0.03
N VAL A 254 -2.30 -3.47 0.50
CA VAL A 254 -3.61 -2.94 0.90
C VAL A 254 -3.45 -1.94 2.04
N GLY A 255 -4.28 -0.92 2.05
CA GLY A 255 -4.26 0.10 3.10
C GLY A 255 -4.41 1.51 2.59
N SER A 256 -4.15 2.47 3.46
CA SER A 256 -4.30 3.89 3.17
C SER A 256 -2.95 4.53 2.86
N TYR A 257 -2.90 5.24 1.76
CA TYR A 257 -1.79 6.08 1.33
C TYR A 257 -2.30 7.50 1.08
N TYR A 258 -1.39 8.46 0.99
CA TYR A 258 -1.74 9.85 0.76
C TYR A 258 -0.88 10.41 -0.37
N VAL A 259 -1.53 10.98 -1.37
CA VAL A 259 -0.89 11.48 -2.60
C VAL A 259 -0.98 13.00 -2.62
N LYS A 260 0.14 13.67 -2.86
CA LYS A 260 0.19 15.11 -3.02
C LYS A 260 0.83 15.49 -4.35
N GLU A 261 0.16 16.33 -5.12
CA GLU A 261 0.77 16.97 -6.28
C GLU A 261 1.76 18.04 -5.83
N THR A 262 3.02 17.87 -6.19
CA THR A 262 4.14 18.77 -5.79
C THR A 262 4.71 19.54 -6.96
N LYS A 263 4.45 19.10 -8.19
CA LYS A 263 4.79 19.78 -9.42
C LYS A 263 3.55 19.86 -10.31
N THR A 264 3.14 21.04 -10.63
CA THR A 264 1.93 21.31 -11.42
C THR A 264 2.26 21.49 -12.88
N PRO A 265 1.48 20.95 -13.84
CA PRO A 265 1.60 21.26 -15.25
C PRO A 265 1.56 22.76 -15.53
N SER A 266 2.37 23.22 -16.50
CA SER A 266 2.43 24.64 -16.85
C SER A 266 1.08 25.18 -17.32
N GLY A 267 0.65 26.32 -16.77
CA GLY A 267 -0.62 26.97 -17.10
C GLY A 267 -1.84 26.44 -16.31
N TYR A 268 -1.60 25.56 -15.34
CA TYR A 268 -2.64 24.99 -14.49
C TYR A 268 -2.39 25.26 -13.01
N TYR A 269 -3.43 25.10 -12.21
CA TYR A 269 -3.35 25.25 -10.76
C TYR A 269 -3.42 23.88 -10.09
N ALA A 270 -2.54 23.64 -9.13
CA ALA A 270 -2.58 22.43 -8.32
C ALA A 270 -3.85 22.39 -7.44
N PRO A 271 -4.47 21.23 -7.26
CA PRO A 271 -5.46 21.04 -6.23
C PRO A 271 -4.89 21.41 -4.87
N LYS A 272 -5.69 22.08 -4.04
CA LYS A 272 -5.30 22.35 -2.65
C LYS A 272 -5.37 21.06 -1.85
N GLY A 273 -4.37 20.85 -0.99
CA GLY A 273 -4.31 19.69 -0.11
C GLY A 273 -3.76 18.44 -0.79
N GLY A 274 -4.10 17.30 -0.27
CA GLY A 274 -3.73 15.99 -0.78
C GLY A 274 -4.93 15.09 -1.01
N PHE A 275 -4.67 13.89 -1.45
CA PHE A 275 -5.66 12.88 -1.76
C PHE A 275 -5.38 11.61 -0.96
N LYS A 276 -6.43 10.97 -0.43
CA LYS A 276 -6.33 9.64 0.15
C LYS A 276 -6.49 8.61 -0.95
N LEU A 277 -5.53 7.71 -1.06
CA LEU A 277 -5.60 6.48 -1.82
C LEU A 277 -5.85 5.33 -0.83
N GLU A 278 -6.93 4.61 -0.99
CA GLU A 278 -7.22 3.42 -0.21
C GLU A 278 -7.28 2.21 -1.14
N LEU A 279 -6.41 1.24 -0.91
CA LEU A 279 -6.38 -0.01 -1.64
C LEU A 279 -6.98 -1.10 -0.74
N THR A 280 -7.96 -1.81 -1.26
CA THR A 280 -8.61 -2.92 -0.56
C THR A 280 -8.60 -4.16 -1.44
N ALA A 281 -8.39 -5.33 -0.83
CA ALA A 281 -8.49 -6.62 -1.50
C ALA A 281 -9.56 -7.48 -0.82
N GLU A 282 -10.14 -8.39 -1.58
CA GLU A 282 -11.11 -9.34 -1.05
C GLU A 282 -10.47 -10.28 -0.04
N ARG A 283 -11.29 -10.79 0.88
CA ARG A 283 -10.92 -11.86 1.81
C ARG A 283 -11.86 -13.02 1.62
N ASP A 284 -11.32 -14.22 1.68
CA ASP A 284 -12.13 -15.44 1.63
C ASP A 284 -12.73 -15.77 3.01
N ALA A 285 -13.48 -16.90 3.09
CA ALA A 285 -14.11 -17.34 4.34
C ALA A 285 -13.12 -17.70 5.45
N SER A 286 -11.83 -17.92 5.13
CA SER A 286 -10.76 -18.17 6.10
C SER A 286 -10.08 -16.88 6.57
N GLU A 287 -10.61 -15.70 6.17
CA GLU A 287 -10.00 -14.40 6.39
C GLU A 287 -8.63 -14.21 5.70
N SER A 288 -8.32 -15.08 4.73
CA SER A 288 -7.14 -14.94 3.88
C SER A 288 -7.40 -13.95 2.75
N LEU A 289 -6.40 -13.14 2.40
CA LEU A 289 -6.49 -12.25 1.25
C LEU A 289 -6.50 -13.04 -0.05
N VAL A 290 -7.37 -12.66 -0.96
CA VAL A 290 -7.29 -13.09 -2.35
C VAL A 290 -6.52 -12.06 -3.16
N LYS A 291 -5.84 -12.50 -4.21
CA LYS A 291 -4.96 -11.67 -5.05
C LYS A 291 -5.68 -10.48 -5.70
N THR A 292 -7.00 -10.53 -5.82
CA THR A 292 -7.78 -9.54 -6.56
C THR A 292 -8.11 -8.33 -5.69
N LEU A 293 -7.85 -7.12 -6.18
CA LEU A 293 -8.37 -5.89 -5.59
C LEU A 293 -9.90 -5.92 -5.57
N SER A 294 -10.48 -5.54 -4.44
CA SER A 294 -11.93 -5.37 -4.33
C SER A 294 -12.38 -4.08 -5.03
N LYS A 295 -13.67 -4.01 -5.37
CA LYS A 295 -14.29 -2.80 -5.95
C LYS A 295 -14.37 -1.62 -4.98
N GLY A 296 -13.86 -1.77 -3.76
CA GLY A 296 -13.94 -0.78 -2.70
C GLY A 296 -12.75 0.15 -2.56
N GLY A 297 -11.76 0.11 -3.47
CA GLY A 297 -10.67 1.10 -3.48
C GLY A 297 -11.23 2.51 -3.64
N VAL A 298 -10.63 3.49 -2.96
CA VAL A 298 -11.04 4.90 -2.98
C VAL A 298 -9.83 5.76 -3.28
N PHE A 299 -9.99 6.67 -4.24
CA PHE A 299 -9.09 7.80 -4.41
C PHE A 299 -9.91 9.09 -4.29
N GLY A 300 -9.71 9.86 -3.25
CA GLY A 300 -10.52 11.04 -2.95
C GLY A 300 -9.77 12.13 -2.24
N ALA A 301 -10.26 13.36 -2.42
CA ALA A 301 -9.73 14.53 -1.75
C ALA A 301 -9.82 14.40 -0.22
N LEU A 302 -8.77 14.80 0.48
CA LEU A 302 -8.82 14.97 1.93
C LEU A 302 -9.79 16.10 2.30
N LYS A 303 -10.17 16.14 3.59
CA LYS A 303 -11.00 17.20 4.14
C LYS A 303 -10.44 18.58 3.72
N ASP A 304 -11.29 19.43 3.17
CA ASP A 304 -10.97 20.76 2.62
C ASP A 304 -10.24 20.77 1.25
N ALA A 305 -10.02 19.62 0.62
CA ALA A 305 -9.55 19.56 -0.77
C ALA A 305 -10.74 19.53 -1.75
N ASP A 306 -10.46 19.93 -2.99
CA ASP A 306 -11.50 20.12 -4.02
C ASP A 306 -11.95 18.75 -4.59
N ARG A 307 -13.10 18.25 -4.13
CA ARG A 307 -13.65 16.95 -4.56
C ARG A 307 -14.01 16.88 -6.05
N ALA A 308 -14.20 18.03 -6.68
CA ALA A 308 -14.56 18.10 -8.10
C ALA A 308 -13.42 17.66 -9.05
N LEU A 309 -12.23 17.44 -8.52
CA LEU A 309 -11.03 17.16 -9.31
C LEU A 309 -10.71 15.66 -9.46
N VAL A 310 -11.46 14.77 -8.80
CA VAL A 310 -11.35 13.31 -8.98
C VAL A 310 -12.59 12.83 -9.75
N GLN A 311 -12.39 12.22 -10.91
CA GLN A 311 -13.52 11.82 -11.76
C GLN A 311 -13.69 10.32 -11.94
N ARG A 312 -12.60 9.55 -11.83
CA ARG A 312 -12.66 8.10 -11.95
C ARG A 312 -11.84 7.49 -10.83
N ASP A 313 -12.48 6.59 -10.10
CA ASP A 313 -11.84 5.72 -9.13
C ASP A 313 -12.45 4.32 -9.29
N GLU A 314 -11.78 3.48 -10.03
CA GLU A 314 -12.26 2.14 -10.34
C GLU A 314 -11.13 1.10 -10.36
N VAL A 315 -11.47 -0.15 -10.10
CA VAL A 315 -10.57 -1.27 -10.26
C VAL A 315 -10.63 -1.76 -11.71
N ASN A 316 -9.50 -1.71 -12.41
CA ASN A 316 -9.33 -2.38 -13.67
C ASN A 316 -9.13 -3.88 -13.42
N GLN A 317 -10.21 -4.65 -13.54
CA GLN A 317 -10.23 -6.10 -13.25
C GLN A 317 -9.27 -6.90 -14.14
N THR A 318 -9.09 -6.48 -15.40
CA THR A 318 -8.19 -7.16 -16.33
C THR A 318 -6.73 -7.03 -15.91
N LEU A 319 -6.34 -5.87 -15.39
CA LEU A 319 -4.97 -5.54 -15.01
C LEU A 319 -4.72 -5.64 -13.49
N ASN A 320 -5.75 -5.99 -12.72
CA ASN A 320 -5.71 -6.07 -11.25
C ASN A 320 -5.06 -4.83 -10.60
N ARG A 321 -5.46 -3.64 -11.06
CA ARG A 321 -4.95 -2.36 -10.56
C ARG A 321 -6.08 -1.37 -10.30
N PHE A 322 -5.87 -0.51 -9.32
CA PHE A 322 -6.78 0.61 -9.06
C PHE A 322 -6.39 1.81 -9.95
N GLU A 323 -7.38 2.42 -10.60
CA GLU A 323 -7.17 3.54 -11.53
C GLU A 323 -7.95 4.77 -11.07
N ALA A 324 -7.33 5.95 -11.20
CA ALA A 324 -7.98 7.22 -10.88
C ALA A 324 -7.58 8.32 -11.86
N ASP A 325 -8.50 9.25 -12.09
CA ASP A 325 -8.27 10.48 -12.85
C ASP A 325 -8.16 11.67 -11.89
N LEU A 326 -7.09 12.46 -12.00
CA LEU A 326 -6.91 13.70 -11.25
C LEU A 326 -6.87 14.89 -12.20
N LEU A 327 -7.81 15.83 -12.00
CA LEU A 327 -7.95 17.00 -12.85
C LEU A 327 -7.26 18.23 -12.25
N ASN A 328 -6.62 19.05 -13.11
CA ASN A 328 -6.21 20.41 -12.76
C ASN A 328 -7.01 21.43 -13.57
N SER A 329 -7.30 22.57 -12.95
CA SER A 329 -8.00 23.67 -13.59
C SER A 329 -7.03 24.64 -14.24
N SER A 330 -7.32 25.10 -15.46
CA SER A 330 -6.64 26.20 -16.13
C SER A 330 -7.07 27.58 -15.61
N THR A 331 -8.17 27.63 -14.85
CA THR A 331 -8.64 28.86 -14.21
C THR A 331 -8.42 28.80 -12.70
N PRO A 332 -8.08 29.93 -12.04
CA PRO A 332 -8.05 29.94 -10.57
C PRO A 332 -9.41 29.47 -10.05
N VAL A 333 -9.41 28.43 -9.22
CA VAL A 333 -10.62 28.09 -8.45
C VAL A 333 -10.85 29.28 -7.53
N LEU A 334 -11.81 30.11 -7.89
CA LEU A 334 -12.25 31.17 -6.98
C LEU A 334 -12.74 30.47 -5.71
N PRO A 335 -12.30 30.91 -4.53
CA PRO A 335 -12.83 30.37 -3.30
C PRO A 335 -14.36 30.38 -3.40
N THR A 336 -15.00 29.25 -3.18
CA THR A 336 -16.45 29.16 -3.10
C THR A 336 -16.90 30.14 -2.02
N THR A 337 -17.33 31.32 -2.45
CA THR A 337 -17.74 32.44 -1.58
C THR A 337 -19.12 32.22 -0.98
N GLY A 338 -19.44 30.96 -0.64
CA GLY A 338 -20.64 30.58 0.11
C GLY A 338 -20.47 30.58 1.63
N GLY A 339 -19.33 31.09 2.13
CA GLY A 339 -19.05 31.17 3.57
C GLY A 339 -19.19 32.58 4.13
N VAL A 340 -18.70 32.75 5.35
CA VAL A 340 -18.74 34.00 6.15
C VAL A 340 -18.32 35.27 5.36
N GLY A 341 -17.48 35.11 4.32
CA GLY A 341 -17.06 36.22 3.46
C GLY A 341 -18.19 36.84 2.64
N THR A 342 -19.10 36.07 2.05
CA THR A 342 -20.22 36.61 1.24
C THR A 342 -21.20 37.38 2.11
N VAL A 343 -21.49 36.85 3.30
CA VAL A 343 -22.33 37.50 4.28
C VAL A 343 -21.70 38.83 4.70
N MET A 344 -20.40 38.86 4.96
CA MET A 344 -19.67 40.04 5.38
C MET A 344 -19.66 41.13 4.29
N PHE A 345 -19.39 40.78 3.03
CA PHE A 345 -19.45 41.72 1.90
C PHE A 345 -20.86 42.21 1.63
N THR A 346 -21.89 41.36 1.76
CA THR A 346 -23.29 41.77 1.62
C THR A 346 -23.68 42.74 2.71
N VAL A 347 -23.34 42.49 3.97
CA VAL A 347 -23.60 43.35 5.11
C VAL A 347 -22.89 44.70 4.94
N ILE A 348 -21.62 44.73 4.58
CA ILE A 348 -20.87 45.95 4.33
C ILE A 348 -21.48 46.72 3.16
N GLY A 349 -21.84 46.08 2.07
CA GLY A 349 -22.50 46.70 0.93
C GLY A 349 -23.85 47.35 1.29
N LEU A 350 -24.66 46.65 2.09
CA LEU A 350 -25.95 47.20 2.59
C LEU A 350 -25.74 48.38 3.53
N LEU A 351 -24.76 48.33 4.40
CA LEU A 351 -24.40 49.44 5.30
C LEU A 351 -23.92 50.67 4.50
N CYS A 352 -23.10 50.48 3.47
CA CYS A 352 -22.66 51.58 2.61
C CYS A 352 -23.79 52.19 1.82
N MET A 353 -24.71 51.36 1.29
CA MET A 353 -25.92 51.90 0.62
C MET A 353 -26.85 52.65 1.60
N GLY A 354 -27.03 52.11 2.81
CA GLY A 354 -27.81 52.80 3.85
C GLY A 354 -27.21 54.14 4.26
N ALA A 355 -25.91 54.21 4.44
CA ALA A 355 -25.17 55.43 4.75
C ALA A 355 -25.27 56.48 3.62
N ALA A 356 -25.12 56.04 2.36
CA ALA A 356 -25.28 56.91 1.20
C ALA A 356 -26.69 57.45 1.07
N LEU A 357 -27.72 56.63 1.29
CA LEU A 357 -29.12 57.04 1.28
C LEU A 357 -29.44 58.04 2.40
N TRP A 358 -28.92 57.77 3.61
CA TRP A 358 -29.08 58.66 4.76
C TRP A 358 -28.40 60.01 4.50
N PHE A 359 -27.17 60.01 3.95
CA PHE A 359 -26.45 61.24 3.61
C PHE A 359 -27.20 62.05 2.53
N PHE A 360 -27.74 61.39 1.52
CA PHE A 360 -28.52 62.01 0.47
C PHE A 360 -29.81 62.68 1.02
N LEU A 361 -30.55 61.97 1.88
CA LEU A 361 -31.75 62.48 2.51
C LEU A 361 -31.47 63.66 3.46
N PHE A 362 -30.34 63.58 4.20
CA PHE A 362 -29.90 64.64 5.09
C PHE A 362 -29.46 65.88 4.32
N ALA A 363 -28.70 65.70 3.24
CA ALA A 363 -28.31 66.82 2.36
C ALA A 363 -29.52 67.46 1.66
N ARG A 364 -30.54 66.68 1.32
CA ARG A 364 -31.77 67.20 0.75
C ARG A 364 -32.55 68.02 1.77
N ARG A 365 -32.72 67.56 3.01
CA ARG A 365 -33.38 68.34 4.09
C ARG A 365 -32.65 69.64 4.37
N ARG A 366 -31.33 69.67 4.46
CA ARG A 366 -30.60 70.96 4.62
C ARG A 366 -30.86 71.92 3.51
N ARG A 367 -30.96 71.47 2.28
CA ARG A 367 -31.34 72.38 1.15
C ARG A 367 -32.77 72.92 1.21
N GLU A 368 -33.65 72.09 1.72
CA GLU A 368 -35.05 72.50 1.93
C GLU A 368 -35.16 73.55 3.07
N ASP A 369 -34.43 73.36 4.18
CA ASP A 369 -34.34 74.28 5.32
C ASP A 369 -33.68 75.62 4.92
N GLU A 370 -32.65 75.62 4.08
CA GLU A 370 -32.01 76.82 3.54
C GLU A 370 -32.91 77.61 2.57
N GLN A 371 -33.75 76.91 1.82
CA GLN A 371 -34.77 77.56 0.94
C GLN A 371 -35.96 78.16 1.72
N GLU A 372 -36.32 77.53 2.82
CA GLU A 372 -37.37 78.11 3.71
C GLU A 372 -36.89 79.36 4.46
N GLN A 373 -35.60 79.31 4.96
CA GLN A 373 -35.01 80.48 5.61
C GLN A 373 -34.87 81.64 4.66
N ASN A 374 -34.52 81.43 3.39
CA ASN A 374 -34.45 82.50 2.37
C ASN A 374 -35.80 83.09 1.93
N LYS A 375 -36.86 82.31 2.13
CA LYS A 375 -38.28 82.84 1.86
C LYS A 375 -38.83 83.65 2.98
N THR A 376 -38.29 83.54 4.18
CA THR A 376 -38.82 84.28 5.37
C THR A 376 -38.07 85.60 5.58
N THR A 377 -37.03 85.91 4.79
CA THR A 377 -36.22 87.10 4.90
C THR A 377 -36.42 88.11 3.75
N LEU A 378 -37.42 87.91 2.92
CA LEU A 378 -37.96 88.83 1.94
C LEU A 378 -39.39 89.31 2.35
#